data_d702ecb5118de7547bcd81a7e9eb931e
#
_entry.id   d702ecb5118de7547bcd81a7e9eb931e
#
_cell.length_a   1.000
_cell.length_b   1.000
_cell.length_c   1.000
_cell.angle_alpha   90.00
_cell.angle_beta   90.00
_cell.angle_gamma   90.00
#
_symmetry.space_group_name_H-M   'P 1'
#
loop_
_entity.id
_entity.type
_entity.pdbx_description
1 polymer ?
#
loop_
_entity_poly.entity_id
_entity_poly.type
_entity_poly.pdbx_seq_one_letter_code
_entity_poly.pdbx_strand_id
1 'polypeptide(L)'
;MKQHIALLLLLCALSFAKDPKSKDPKSKYEKPKVETPQSWQTPSPWREALPLDSLPKGAWWEVFGDAELNQYEQRAIANNQSIQASIARLAEARASARVTAAGLYPELDAGVRATRERLSGNRPTNGAAVARVPVTQNEFTIPFTLNYEVDLFGRVRHSVEAANASLQASVADTENVRLLITSELAADYFQLRELDSEIAVVQKAITYQQQALTLVQNRHTGGAASGLDVAQQQVVLDTSYTQLALLQQQRSQFQHALAMLQGLPPANFVAPVRGLDAQPPMLPLIVPSELLQRRPDIATAERDTAAANARIGVARAALYPSIGLGGSGGVDSQAISKLFNAPSFFWSLGLSVLEPVIAGGRNRAQLEFARAGYQEAVANYRETALTAFQQVEDALSGLNTLAAAYESQQRAVVDSQRSLELANARYTGGLVTYLDVITAQEQTLSNERQQNQLLGQRMTTSVLLVKALGGGWDSASLAAVGVKPSLKQAIQQ
;
A
#
# COMPACT_ATOMS: atom_id res chain seq x y z
N MET A 1 -30.26 -49.55 20.74
CA MET A 1 -29.10 -48.63 20.76
C MET A 1 -28.07 -48.93 19.68
N LYS A 2 -27.52 -50.13 19.52
CA LYS A 2 -26.50 -50.46 18.49
C LYS A 2 -26.99 -50.27 17.04
N GLN A 3 -28.23 -50.52 16.70
CA GLN A 3 -28.79 -50.35 15.35
C GLN A 3 -29.01 -48.88 14.96
N HIS A 4 -29.32 -48.01 15.92
CA HIS A 4 -29.48 -46.57 15.64
C HIS A 4 -28.12 -45.84 15.47
N ILE A 5 -27.07 -46.32 16.14
CA ILE A 5 -25.70 -45.81 15.96
C ILE A 5 -25.18 -46.23 14.58
N ALA A 6 -25.46 -47.44 14.12
CA ALA A 6 -25.08 -47.91 12.79
C ALA A 6 -25.82 -47.15 11.67
N LEU A 7 -27.08 -46.76 11.86
CA LEU A 7 -27.85 -45.96 10.90
C LEU A 7 -27.34 -44.53 10.83
N LEU A 8 -26.93 -43.93 11.95
CA LEU A 8 -26.30 -42.62 12.01
C LEU A 8 -24.91 -42.61 11.31
N LEU A 9 -24.12 -43.66 11.52
CA LEU A 9 -22.83 -43.82 10.83
C LEU A 9 -23.02 -44.10 9.32
N LEU A 10 -24.09 -44.77 8.89
CA LEU A 10 -24.41 -45.01 7.49
C LEU A 10 -24.88 -43.71 6.79
N LEU A 11 -25.66 -42.85 7.47
CA LEU A 11 -26.06 -41.53 6.98
C LEU A 11 -24.83 -40.58 6.86
N CYS A 12 -23.91 -40.62 7.80
CA CYS A 12 -22.62 -39.91 7.66
C CYS A 12 -21.78 -40.40 6.47
N ALA A 13 -21.79 -41.72 6.20
CA ALA A 13 -21.03 -42.32 5.09
C ALA A 13 -21.61 -41.97 3.72
N LEU A 14 -22.89 -41.70 3.59
CA LEU A 14 -23.55 -41.30 2.35
C LEU A 14 -23.30 -39.82 2.00
N SER A 15 -22.94 -38.97 2.96
CA SER A 15 -22.54 -37.59 2.71
C SER A 15 -21.12 -37.47 2.10
N PHE A 16 -20.34 -38.54 2.13
CA PHE A 16 -19.03 -38.65 1.48
C PHE A 16 -19.07 -38.89 -0.02
N ALA A 17 -20.22 -38.64 -0.70
CA ALA A 17 -20.27 -38.70 -2.15
C ALA A 17 -19.32 -37.69 -2.76
N LYS A 18 -18.12 -38.20 -3.07
CA LYS A 18 -17.06 -37.56 -3.83
C LYS A 18 -17.61 -36.59 -4.88
N ASP A 19 -17.15 -35.34 -4.82
CA ASP A 19 -17.13 -34.48 -5.98
C ASP A 19 -15.86 -34.83 -6.81
N PRO A 20 -15.96 -35.65 -7.88
CA PRO A 20 -14.78 -36.26 -8.53
C PRO A 20 -14.03 -35.31 -9.48
N LYS A 21 -14.40 -34.04 -9.58
CA LYS A 21 -13.84 -33.10 -10.58
C LYS A 21 -13.44 -31.74 -10.04
N SER A 22 -13.26 -31.54 -8.74
CA SER A 22 -12.80 -30.24 -8.27
C SER A 22 -11.30 -30.09 -8.54
N LYS A 23 -10.95 -29.20 -9.46
CA LYS A 23 -9.59 -28.62 -9.58
C LYS A 23 -9.33 -27.68 -8.40
N ASP A 24 -9.63 -28.13 -7.18
CA ASP A 24 -9.35 -27.33 -6.00
C ASP A 24 -7.83 -27.16 -5.84
N PRO A 25 -7.35 -25.97 -5.48
CA PRO A 25 -5.96 -25.80 -5.13
C PRO A 25 -5.57 -26.84 -4.10
N LYS A 26 -4.35 -27.35 -4.20
CA LYS A 26 -3.80 -28.36 -3.28
C LYS A 26 -3.97 -27.88 -1.85
N SER A 27 -4.06 -28.80 -0.89
CA SER A 27 -4.19 -28.48 0.55
C SER A 27 -3.07 -27.55 1.07
N LYS A 28 -1.93 -27.51 0.37
CA LYS A 28 -0.83 -26.60 0.63
C LYS A 28 -0.85 -25.50 -0.44
N TYR A 29 -0.81 -24.23 -0.01
CA TYR A 29 -0.73 -23.09 -0.92
C TYR A 29 0.51 -23.19 -1.81
N GLU A 30 0.32 -22.98 -3.11
CA GLU A 30 1.40 -22.81 -4.10
C GLU A 30 1.24 -21.43 -4.73
N LYS A 31 2.33 -20.67 -4.76
CA LYS A 31 2.35 -19.34 -5.37
C LYS A 31 1.93 -19.43 -6.84
N PRO A 32 0.97 -18.61 -7.31
CA PRO A 32 0.57 -18.60 -8.71
C PRO A 32 1.74 -18.25 -9.63
N LYS A 33 1.81 -18.91 -10.79
CA LYS A 33 2.84 -18.62 -11.79
C LYS A 33 2.49 -17.33 -12.53
N VAL A 34 3.51 -16.50 -12.72
CA VAL A 34 3.50 -15.33 -13.58
C VAL A 34 4.55 -15.55 -14.66
N GLU A 35 4.22 -15.23 -15.91
CA GLU A 35 5.20 -15.22 -16.98
C GLU A 35 6.17 -14.06 -16.74
N THR A 36 7.45 -14.40 -16.57
CA THR A 36 8.51 -13.41 -16.30
C THR A 36 9.39 -13.31 -17.53
N PRO A 37 9.67 -12.08 -18.05
CA PRO A 37 10.65 -11.88 -19.11
C PRO A 37 12.02 -12.41 -18.68
N GLN A 38 12.83 -12.87 -19.62
CA GLN A 38 14.20 -13.31 -19.32
C GLN A 38 15.15 -12.11 -19.13
N SER A 39 14.88 -11.00 -19.81
CA SER A 39 15.67 -9.77 -19.76
C SER A 39 14.77 -8.56 -20.01
N TRP A 40 15.23 -7.38 -19.63
CA TRP A 40 14.60 -6.11 -19.98
C TRP A 40 14.83 -5.82 -21.48
N GLN A 41 13.84 -5.14 -22.14
CA GLN A 41 13.94 -4.80 -23.56
C GLN A 41 14.89 -3.64 -23.82
N THR A 42 15.06 -2.73 -22.87
CA THR A 42 15.88 -1.55 -23.02
C THR A 42 17.36 -1.93 -22.99
N PRO A 43 18.11 -1.74 -24.10
CA PRO A 43 19.53 -2.03 -24.12
C PRO A 43 20.32 -1.07 -23.24
N SER A 44 21.51 -1.52 -22.79
CA SER A 44 22.54 -0.75 -22.07
C SER A 44 22.60 0.76 -22.47
N PRO A 45 22.77 1.71 -21.47
CA PRO A 45 23.99 1.69 -20.67
C PRO A 45 23.88 1.09 -19.26
N TRP A 46 22.80 0.41 -18.95
CA TRP A 46 22.57 -0.16 -17.62
C TRP A 46 23.40 -1.42 -17.43
N ARG A 47 24.15 -1.48 -16.33
CA ARG A 47 24.90 -2.67 -15.94
C ARG A 47 23.99 -3.66 -15.24
N GLU A 48 24.03 -4.93 -15.63
CA GLU A 48 23.40 -6.00 -14.87
C GLU A 48 23.91 -5.99 -13.42
N ALA A 49 22.98 -6.03 -12.44
CA ALA A 49 23.35 -6.02 -11.05
C ALA A 49 24.17 -7.27 -10.69
N LEU A 50 25.36 -7.08 -10.14
CA LEU A 50 26.06 -8.15 -9.46
C LEU A 50 25.37 -8.44 -8.12
N PRO A 51 25.50 -9.66 -7.55
CA PRO A 51 24.83 -10.02 -6.28
C PRO A 51 25.12 -9.09 -5.10
N LEU A 52 26.19 -8.30 -5.16
CA LEU A 52 26.60 -7.29 -4.15
C LEU A 52 26.06 -5.86 -4.46
N ASP A 53 25.52 -5.61 -5.64
CA ASP A 53 25.00 -4.30 -6.06
C ASP A 53 23.56 -4.10 -5.59
N SER A 54 23.24 -4.34 -4.31
CA SER A 54 21.92 -4.08 -3.76
C SER A 54 21.75 -2.60 -3.46
N LEU A 55 20.59 -2.04 -3.83
CA LEU A 55 20.16 -0.74 -3.30
C LEU A 55 20.19 -0.78 -1.77
N PRO A 56 20.60 0.32 -1.09
CA PRO A 56 20.59 0.39 0.38
C PRO A 56 19.21 -0.02 0.90
N LYS A 57 19.16 -0.99 1.80
CA LYS A 57 17.89 -1.41 2.40
C LYS A 57 17.37 -0.28 3.27
N GLY A 58 16.19 0.20 2.94
CA GLY A 58 15.46 1.20 3.72
C GLY A 58 15.72 2.66 3.33
N ALA A 59 16.95 3.11 3.13
CA ALA A 59 17.30 4.48 2.79
C ALA A 59 17.74 4.63 1.33
N TRP A 60 16.92 4.16 0.40
CA TRP A 60 17.21 4.10 -1.03
C TRP A 60 17.53 5.47 -1.65
N TRP A 61 17.00 6.57 -1.08
CA TRP A 61 17.21 7.94 -1.55
C TRP A 61 18.64 8.45 -1.34
N GLU A 62 19.43 7.79 -0.48
CA GLU A 62 20.85 8.16 -0.28
C GLU A 62 21.68 8.02 -1.55
N VAL A 63 21.23 7.23 -2.54
CA VAL A 63 21.89 7.10 -3.84
C VAL A 63 21.98 8.42 -4.61
N PHE A 64 21.10 9.39 -4.30
CA PHE A 64 21.12 10.72 -4.91
C PHE A 64 22.16 11.66 -4.29
N GLY A 65 22.77 11.31 -3.15
CA GLY A 65 23.83 12.08 -2.50
C GLY A 65 23.40 13.44 -1.96
N ASP A 66 22.10 13.68 -1.76
CA ASP A 66 21.55 14.96 -1.32
C ASP A 66 21.21 14.94 0.17
N ALA A 67 21.94 15.72 0.96
CA ALA A 67 21.77 15.77 2.41
C ALA A 67 20.43 16.38 2.85
N GLU A 68 19.88 17.30 2.06
CA GLU A 68 18.59 17.92 2.36
C GLU A 68 17.44 16.94 2.08
N LEU A 69 17.49 16.22 0.95
CA LEU A 69 16.56 15.14 0.65
C LEU A 69 16.59 14.10 1.78
N ASN A 70 17.78 13.69 2.23
CA ASN A 70 17.91 12.73 3.33
C ASN A 70 17.21 13.19 4.62
N GLN A 71 17.31 14.49 4.96
CA GLN A 71 16.62 15.04 6.13
C GLN A 71 15.10 15.05 5.96
N TYR A 72 14.60 15.41 4.77
CA TYR A 72 13.16 15.43 4.49
C TYR A 72 12.57 14.02 4.54
N GLU A 73 13.26 13.05 3.98
CA GLU A 73 12.86 11.62 4.01
C GLU A 73 12.80 11.09 5.44
N GLN A 74 13.80 11.35 6.25
CA GLN A 74 13.81 10.93 7.65
C GLN A 74 12.64 11.54 8.44
N ARG A 75 12.34 12.84 8.21
CA ARG A 75 11.18 13.49 8.84
C ARG A 75 9.86 12.90 8.36
N ALA A 76 9.74 12.59 7.07
CA ALA A 76 8.55 11.97 6.52
C ALA A 76 8.30 10.59 7.14
N ILE A 77 9.31 9.74 7.23
CA ILE A 77 9.19 8.42 7.86
C ILE A 77 8.73 8.54 9.32
N ALA A 78 9.24 9.54 10.05
CA ALA A 78 8.89 9.73 11.46
C ALA A 78 7.48 10.30 11.68
N ASN A 79 7.02 11.22 10.81
CA ASN A 79 5.87 12.08 11.10
C ASN A 79 4.72 11.96 10.10
N ASN A 80 4.91 11.32 8.94
CA ASN A 80 3.86 11.23 7.93
C ASN A 80 2.65 10.43 8.42
N GLN A 81 1.46 11.04 8.33
CA GLN A 81 0.24 10.49 8.89
C GLN A 81 -0.24 9.22 8.13
N SER A 82 0.04 9.10 6.85
CA SER A 82 -0.29 7.89 6.06
C SER A 82 0.56 6.70 6.50
N ILE A 83 1.84 6.92 6.81
CA ILE A 83 2.73 5.89 7.37
C ILE A 83 2.23 5.50 8.77
N GLN A 84 1.90 6.46 9.63
CA GLN A 84 1.36 6.17 10.98
C GLN A 84 0.06 5.39 10.90
N ALA A 85 -0.85 5.73 9.99
CA ALA A 85 -2.09 5.00 9.76
C ALA A 85 -1.82 3.55 9.29
N SER A 86 -0.81 3.33 8.43
CA SER A 86 -0.44 1.97 7.98
C SER A 86 0.13 1.12 9.14
N ILE A 87 0.92 1.72 10.03
CA ILE A 87 1.43 1.05 11.24
C ILE A 87 0.28 0.69 12.18
N ALA A 88 -0.73 1.56 12.34
CA ALA A 88 -1.91 1.26 13.13
C ALA A 88 -2.74 0.10 12.53
N ARG A 89 -2.96 0.09 11.21
CA ARG A 89 -3.61 -1.02 10.50
C ARG A 89 -2.84 -2.35 10.67
N LEU A 90 -1.52 -2.30 10.67
CA LEU A 90 -0.69 -3.48 10.96
C LEU A 90 -0.91 -3.98 12.40
N ALA A 91 -1.05 -3.08 13.38
CA ALA A 91 -1.36 -3.45 14.75
C ALA A 91 -2.76 -4.08 14.87
N GLU A 92 -3.76 -3.55 14.14
CA GLU A 92 -5.09 -4.15 14.04
C GLU A 92 -5.05 -5.55 13.40
N ALA A 93 -4.30 -5.75 12.32
CA ALA A 93 -4.14 -7.05 11.67
C ALA A 93 -3.48 -8.08 12.63
N ARG A 94 -2.49 -7.65 13.43
CA ARG A 94 -1.88 -8.50 14.47
C ARG A 94 -2.88 -8.89 15.56
N ALA A 95 -3.70 -7.96 16.00
CA ALA A 95 -4.74 -8.23 17.01
C ALA A 95 -5.80 -9.18 16.44
N SER A 96 -6.27 -8.96 15.21
CA SER A 96 -7.24 -9.83 14.52
C SER A 96 -6.71 -11.25 14.35
N ALA A 97 -5.44 -11.41 13.96
CA ALA A 97 -4.82 -12.73 13.86
C ALA A 97 -4.76 -13.46 15.22
N ARG A 98 -4.51 -12.73 16.31
CA ARG A 98 -4.56 -13.30 17.68
C ARG A 98 -5.98 -13.69 18.09
N VAL A 99 -6.98 -12.88 17.80
CA VAL A 99 -8.40 -13.21 18.04
C VAL A 99 -8.78 -14.49 17.30
N THR A 100 -8.39 -14.63 16.03
CA THR A 100 -8.66 -15.84 15.26
C THR A 100 -7.92 -17.05 15.83
N ALA A 101 -6.67 -16.88 16.25
CA ALA A 101 -5.86 -17.95 16.84
C ALA A 101 -6.38 -18.42 18.21
N ALA A 102 -7.12 -17.57 18.95
CA ALA A 102 -7.76 -17.94 20.21
C ALA A 102 -8.78 -19.09 20.01
N GLY A 103 -9.41 -19.20 18.85
CA GLY A 103 -10.31 -20.33 18.53
C GLY A 103 -9.65 -21.71 18.50
N LEU A 104 -8.31 -21.80 18.57
CA LEU A 104 -7.60 -23.08 18.74
C LEU A 104 -7.63 -23.60 20.18
N TYR A 105 -8.08 -22.78 21.15
CA TYR A 105 -8.15 -23.11 22.55
C TYR A 105 -9.58 -23.14 23.07
N PRO A 106 -9.85 -23.88 24.16
CA PRO A 106 -11.13 -23.81 24.84
C PRO A 106 -11.40 -22.41 25.40
N GLU A 107 -12.67 -21.99 25.30
CA GLU A 107 -13.20 -20.78 25.94
C GLU A 107 -13.88 -21.18 27.25
N LEU A 108 -13.54 -20.49 28.32
CA LEU A 108 -14.14 -20.71 29.66
C LEU A 108 -14.78 -19.41 30.11
N ASP A 109 -16.09 -19.44 30.23
CA ASP A 109 -16.88 -18.32 30.70
C ASP A 109 -17.34 -18.52 32.13
N ALA A 110 -17.38 -17.46 32.94
CA ALA A 110 -17.99 -17.43 34.25
C ALA A 110 -19.15 -16.44 34.24
N GLY A 111 -20.28 -16.83 34.74
CA GLY A 111 -21.46 -15.98 34.79
C GLY A 111 -22.09 -15.95 36.20
N VAL A 112 -22.92 -14.95 36.42
CA VAL A 112 -23.81 -14.90 37.59
C VAL A 112 -25.19 -14.62 37.06
N ARG A 113 -26.16 -15.43 37.46
CA ARG A 113 -27.56 -15.27 37.09
C ARG A 113 -28.44 -15.31 38.31
N ALA A 114 -29.34 -14.37 38.42
CA ALA A 114 -30.43 -14.38 39.41
C ALA A 114 -31.74 -14.18 38.68
N THR A 115 -32.61 -15.19 38.68
CA THR A 115 -33.89 -15.16 38.02
C THR A 115 -35.01 -15.38 39.04
N ARG A 116 -36.12 -14.72 38.81
CA ARG A 116 -37.39 -14.99 39.48
C ARG A 116 -38.43 -15.24 38.42
N GLU A 117 -38.88 -16.46 38.32
CA GLU A 117 -39.83 -16.90 37.29
C GLU A 117 -41.13 -17.42 37.89
N ARG A 118 -42.19 -17.25 37.15
CA ARG A 118 -43.48 -17.92 37.44
C ARG A 118 -43.78 -18.88 36.31
N LEU A 119 -43.63 -20.17 36.60
CA LEU A 119 -43.96 -21.22 35.65
C LEU A 119 -45.48 -21.33 35.47
N SER A 120 -45.94 -21.43 34.22
CA SER A 120 -47.35 -21.60 33.89
C SER A 120 -47.88 -22.92 34.46
N GLY A 121 -49.06 -22.87 35.06
CA GLY A 121 -49.80 -24.08 35.46
C GLY A 121 -50.25 -24.96 34.28
N ASN A 122 -50.30 -24.39 33.07
CA ASN A 122 -50.68 -25.11 31.82
C ASN A 122 -49.48 -25.62 31.02
N ARG A 123 -48.24 -25.59 31.62
CA ARG A 123 -47.06 -26.10 30.93
C ARG A 123 -47.15 -27.59 30.61
N PRO A 124 -46.60 -28.09 29.50
CA PRO A 124 -46.53 -29.50 29.21
C PRO A 124 -45.75 -30.25 30.31
N THR A 125 -46.34 -31.32 30.84
CA THR A 125 -45.69 -32.20 31.81
C THR A 125 -45.51 -33.56 31.13
N ASN A 126 -44.26 -34.07 31.13
CA ASN A 126 -43.94 -35.38 30.51
C ASN A 126 -44.44 -36.54 31.37
N GLY A 127 -45.76 -36.73 31.45
CA GLY A 127 -46.37 -37.92 32.06
C GLY A 127 -46.24 -38.10 33.57
N ALA A 128 -45.52 -37.22 34.26
CA ALA A 128 -45.45 -37.23 35.72
C ALA A 128 -46.65 -36.45 36.32
N ALA A 129 -47.25 -37.01 37.35
CA ALA A 129 -48.31 -36.37 38.12
C ALA A 129 -47.78 -35.14 38.92
N VAL A 130 -47.33 -34.12 38.19
CA VAL A 130 -46.94 -32.85 38.81
C VAL A 130 -48.20 -31.98 38.91
N ALA A 131 -48.48 -31.47 40.11
CA ALA A 131 -49.61 -30.58 40.35
C ALA A 131 -49.57 -29.43 39.33
N ARG A 132 -50.68 -29.22 38.61
CA ARG A 132 -50.86 -28.12 37.64
C ARG A 132 -51.09 -26.79 38.40
N VAL A 133 -50.10 -26.42 39.21
CA VAL A 133 -50.12 -25.19 39.99
C VAL A 133 -49.05 -24.25 39.44
N PRO A 134 -49.38 -22.99 39.25
CA PRO A 134 -48.34 -22.03 38.90
C PRO A 134 -47.34 -21.95 40.06
N VAL A 135 -46.06 -22.20 39.75
CA VAL A 135 -44.94 -22.13 40.74
C VAL A 135 -44.15 -20.87 40.47
N THR A 136 -44.00 -20.06 41.51
CA THR A 136 -43.05 -18.95 41.49
C THR A 136 -41.79 -19.38 42.21
N GLN A 137 -40.66 -19.33 41.55
CA GLN A 137 -39.36 -19.73 42.10
C GLN A 137 -38.30 -18.70 41.81
N ASN A 138 -37.32 -18.66 42.70
CA ASN A 138 -36.07 -17.94 42.43
C ASN A 138 -35.03 -18.95 42.02
N GLU A 139 -34.08 -18.52 41.21
CA GLU A 139 -32.91 -19.31 40.84
C GLU A 139 -31.69 -18.42 40.87
N PHE A 140 -30.69 -18.82 41.65
CA PHE A 140 -29.40 -18.18 41.74
C PHE A 140 -28.34 -19.17 41.24
N THR A 141 -27.70 -18.80 40.12
CA THR A 141 -26.73 -19.70 39.45
C THR A 141 -25.43 -18.98 39.23
N ILE A 142 -24.31 -19.65 39.52
CA ILE A 142 -22.96 -19.21 39.14
C ILE A 142 -22.36 -20.34 38.29
N PRO A 143 -22.61 -20.33 36.96
CA PRO A 143 -22.07 -21.31 36.04
C PRO A 143 -20.66 -20.93 35.56
N PHE A 144 -19.81 -21.94 35.40
CA PHE A 144 -18.64 -21.91 34.53
C PHE A 144 -18.98 -22.73 33.30
N THR A 145 -18.82 -22.14 32.10
CA THR A 145 -19.16 -22.80 30.83
C THR A 145 -17.93 -22.94 29.98
N LEU A 146 -17.60 -24.16 29.61
CA LEU A 146 -16.49 -24.51 28.71
C LEU A 146 -17.06 -24.78 27.32
N ASN A 147 -16.50 -24.12 26.31
CA ASN A 147 -16.80 -24.36 24.92
C ASN A 147 -15.50 -24.60 24.14
N TYR A 148 -15.44 -25.64 23.33
CA TYR A 148 -14.31 -25.93 22.47
C TYR A 148 -14.76 -26.63 21.20
N GLU A 149 -14.32 -26.14 20.04
CA GLU A 149 -14.49 -26.81 18.76
C GLU A 149 -13.28 -27.72 18.49
N VAL A 150 -13.55 -29.03 18.39
CA VAL A 150 -12.53 -29.99 17.98
C VAL A 150 -12.33 -29.90 16.48
N ASP A 151 -11.27 -29.26 16.04
CA ASP A 151 -10.99 -28.94 14.64
C ASP A 151 -10.53 -30.17 13.84
N LEU A 152 -11.45 -31.13 13.61
CA LEU A 152 -11.13 -32.34 12.86
C LEU A 152 -10.95 -32.07 11.36
N PHE A 153 -11.78 -31.19 10.79
CA PHE A 153 -11.81 -30.90 9.36
C PHE A 153 -11.02 -29.62 8.96
N GLY A 154 -10.34 -28.97 9.91
CA GLY A 154 -9.42 -27.88 9.66
C GLY A 154 -10.07 -26.51 9.53
N ARG A 155 -11.33 -26.31 9.92
CA ARG A 155 -12.01 -25.01 9.86
C ARG A 155 -11.25 -23.92 10.61
N VAL A 156 -10.90 -24.20 11.87
CA VAL A 156 -10.19 -23.24 12.73
C VAL A 156 -8.75 -23.06 12.25
N ARG A 157 -8.05 -24.14 11.92
CA ARG A 157 -6.67 -24.08 11.38
C ARG A 157 -6.58 -23.25 10.10
N HIS A 158 -7.49 -23.46 9.14
CA HIS A 158 -7.54 -22.67 7.91
C HIS A 158 -7.95 -21.22 8.16
N SER A 159 -8.78 -20.94 9.17
CA SER A 159 -9.08 -19.57 9.58
C SER A 159 -7.82 -18.85 10.11
N VAL A 160 -7.03 -19.54 10.93
CA VAL A 160 -5.75 -19.00 11.44
C VAL A 160 -4.73 -18.84 10.32
N GLU A 161 -4.67 -19.78 9.37
CA GLU A 161 -3.82 -19.67 8.17
C GLU A 161 -4.18 -18.43 7.34
N ALA A 162 -5.48 -18.22 7.09
CA ALA A 162 -5.97 -17.03 6.38
C ALA A 162 -5.63 -15.74 7.13
N ALA A 163 -5.83 -15.70 8.45
CA ALA A 163 -5.52 -14.52 9.27
C ALA A 163 -4.01 -14.22 9.31
N ASN A 164 -3.16 -15.24 9.37
CA ASN A 164 -1.71 -15.07 9.31
C ASN A 164 -1.24 -14.58 7.93
N ALA A 165 -1.81 -15.08 6.84
CA ALA A 165 -1.52 -14.58 5.50
C ALA A 165 -1.96 -13.12 5.32
N SER A 166 -3.13 -12.74 5.84
CA SER A 166 -3.60 -11.34 5.85
C SER A 166 -2.70 -10.45 6.72
N LEU A 167 -2.18 -10.94 7.84
CA LEU A 167 -1.18 -10.22 8.64
C LEU A 167 0.11 -10.00 7.85
N GLN A 168 0.60 -11.01 7.13
CA GLN A 168 1.78 -10.88 6.27
C GLN A 168 1.55 -9.88 5.13
N ALA A 169 0.35 -9.87 4.53
CA ALA A 169 -0.05 -8.87 3.55
C ALA A 169 0.00 -7.46 4.14
N SER A 170 -0.51 -7.26 5.36
CA SER A 170 -0.48 -5.96 6.05
C SER A 170 0.94 -5.48 6.39
N VAL A 171 1.89 -6.39 6.66
CA VAL A 171 3.31 -6.04 6.83
C VAL A 171 3.88 -5.52 5.51
N ALA A 172 3.65 -6.22 4.41
CA ALA A 172 4.12 -5.81 3.09
C ALA A 172 3.46 -4.49 2.64
N ASP A 173 2.16 -4.31 2.91
CA ASP A 173 1.45 -3.06 2.61
C ASP A 173 2.02 -1.86 3.39
N THR A 174 2.41 -2.06 4.65
CA THR A 174 3.08 -0.99 5.42
C THR A 174 4.38 -0.53 4.76
N GLU A 175 5.18 -1.45 4.23
CA GLU A 175 6.41 -1.12 3.50
C GLU A 175 6.10 -0.52 2.12
N ASN A 176 5.01 -0.94 1.48
CA ASN A 176 4.53 -0.33 0.23
C ASN A 176 4.12 1.13 0.45
N VAL A 177 3.35 1.43 1.50
CA VAL A 177 2.99 2.81 1.87
C VAL A 177 4.23 3.64 2.14
N ARG A 178 5.23 3.09 2.86
CA ARG A 178 6.51 3.77 3.09
C ARG A 178 7.21 4.10 1.76
N LEU A 179 7.34 3.12 0.86
CA LEU A 179 7.96 3.30 -0.45
C LEU A 179 7.23 4.34 -1.30
N LEU A 180 5.89 4.34 -1.28
CA LEU A 180 5.08 5.32 -2.00
C LEU A 180 5.34 6.75 -1.49
N ILE A 181 5.27 6.98 -0.18
CA ILE A 181 5.47 8.30 0.43
C ILE A 181 6.90 8.81 0.21
N THR A 182 7.91 7.98 0.40
CA THR A 182 9.30 8.38 0.17
C THR A 182 9.57 8.65 -1.31
N SER A 183 8.98 7.88 -2.22
CA SER A 183 9.13 8.14 -3.66
C SER A 183 8.40 9.41 -4.12
N GLU A 184 7.24 9.71 -3.57
CA GLU A 184 6.51 10.95 -3.84
C GLU A 184 7.30 12.16 -3.33
N LEU A 185 7.81 12.08 -2.08
CA LEU A 185 8.64 13.15 -1.51
C LEU A 185 9.88 13.42 -2.35
N ALA A 186 10.62 12.39 -2.77
CA ALA A 186 11.79 12.55 -3.61
C ALA A 186 11.46 13.16 -4.98
N ALA A 187 10.34 12.74 -5.60
CA ALA A 187 9.89 13.28 -6.87
C ALA A 187 9.51 14.78 -6.75
N ASP A 188 8.72 15.13 -5.73
CA ASP A 188 8.32 16.53 -5.46
C ASP A 188 9.53 17.40 -5.10
N TYR A 189 10.51 16.84 -4.39
CA TYR A 189 11.76 17.52 -4.06
C TYR A 189 12.53 17.88 -5.33
N PHE A 190 12.74 16.94 -6.25
CA PHE A 190 13.45 17.22 -7.50
C PHE A 190 12.65 18.15 -8.42
N GLN A 191 11.33 18.08 -8.40
CA GLN A 191 10.49 19.02 -9.15
C GLN A 191 10.60 20.44 -8.58
N LEU A 192 10.66 20.60 -7.23
CA LEU A 192 10.90 21.89 -6.60
C LEU A 192 12.28 22.46 -6.97
N ARG A 193 13.31 21.62 -7.02
CA ARG A 193 14.68 22.04 -7.40
C ARG A 193 14.77 22.42 -8.88
N GLU A 194 14.05 21.73 -9.73
CA GLU A 194 13.91 22.07 -11.15
C GLU A 194 13.26 23.45 -11.31
N LEU A 195 12.13 23.71 -10.61
CA LEU A 195 11.47 25.00 -10.61
C LEU A 195 12.36 26.14 -10.08
N ASP A 196 13.16 25.89 -9.04
CA ASP A 196 14.15 26.85 -8.56
C ASP A 196 15.16 27.23 -9.66
N SER A 197 15.62 26.24 -10.46
CA SER A 197 16.51 26.49 -11.62
C SER A 197 15.81 27.28 -12.73
N GLU A 198 14.56 26.89 -13.04
CA GLU A 198 13.77 27.59 -14.08
C GLU A 198 13.46 29.04 -13.69
N ILE A 199 13.09 29.29 -12.42
CA ILE A 199 12.89 30.63 -11.88
C ILE A 199 14.17 31.47 -12.01
N ALA A 200 15.35 30.91 -11.70
CA ALA A 200 16.60 31.60 -11.84
C ALA A 200 16.91 31.99 -13.30
N VAL A 201 16.62 31.11 -14.26
CA VAL A 201 16.74 31.40 -15.71
C VAL A 201 15.82 32.55 -16.12
N VAL A 202 14.55 32.52 -15.72
CA VAL A 202 13.58 33.58 -16.06
C VAL A 202 13.95 34.91 -15.41
N GLN A 203 14.41 34.92 -14.16
CA GLN A 203 14.88 36.13 -13.48
C GLN A 203 16.09 36.75 -14.19
N LYS A 204 17.06 35.92 -14.62
CA LYS A 204 18.19 36.37 -15.43
C LYS A 204 17.74 36.99 -16.76
N ALA A 205 16.77 36.33 -17.43
CA ALA A 205 16.19 36.83 -18.67
C ALA A 205 15.47 38.18 -18.46
N ILE A 206 14.68 38.33 -17.40
CA ILE A 206 14.03 39.62 -17.04
C ILE A 206 15.06 40.71 -16.84
N THR A 207 16.15 40.46 -16.12
CA THR A 207 17.23 41.44 -15.91
C THR A 207 17.82 41.87 -17.25
N TYR A 208 18.10 40.94 -18.15
CA TYR A 208 18.62 41.21 -19.48
C TYR A 208 17.60 42.00 -20.34
N GLN A 209 16.33 41.64 -20.33
CA GLN A 209 15.25 42.29 -21.06
C GLN A 209 15.00 43.72 -20.57
N GLN A 210 15.13 44.00 -19.28
CA GLN A 210 15.05 45.36 -18.73
C GLN A 210 16.19 46.25 -19.26
N GLN A 211 17.43 45.72 -19.31
CA GLN A 211 18.55 46.43 -19.90
C GLN A 211 18.35 46.69 -21.38
N ALA A 212 17.85 45.70 -22.12
CA ALA A 212 17.51 45.83 -23.54
C ALA A 212 16.40 46.87 -23.78
N LEU A 213 15.34 46.90 -22.96
CA LEU A 213 14.28 47.89 -23.01
C LEU A 213 14.85 49.32 -22.84
N THR A 214 15.71 49.52 -21.83
CA THR A 214 16.37 50.83 -21.59
C THR A 214 17.19 51.26 -22.81
N LEU A 215 17.96 50.34 -23.41
CA LEU A 215 18.73 50.61 -24.61
C LEU A 215 17.85 51.05 -25.79
N VAL A 216 16.77 50.33 -26.06
CA VAL A 216 15.86 50.63 -27.18
C VAL A 216 15.12 51.93 -26.94
N GLN A 217 14.69 52.23 -25.71
CA GLN A 217 14.07 53.53 -25.35
C GLN A 217 15.04 54.68 -25.58
N ASN A 218 16.31 54.58 -25.20
CA ASN A 218 17.33 55.60 -25.46
C ASN A 218 17.58 55.82 -26.97
N ARG A 219 17.61 54.73 -27.76
CA ARG A 219 17.74 54.80 -29.23
C ARG A 219 16.51 55.42 -29.88
N HIS A 220 15.31 55.13 -29.37
CA HIS A 220 14.07 55.75 -29.85
C HIS A 220 14.07 57.26 -29.60
N THR A 221 14.45 57.70 -28.41
CA THR A 221 14.57 59.11 -28.05
C THR A 221 15.58 59.81 -28.93
N GLY A 222 16.68 59.11 -29.31
CA GLY A 222 17.68 59.60 -30.27
C GLY A 222 17.28 59.45 -31.74
N GLY A 223 16.06 58.98 -32.07
CA GLY A 223 15.58 58.82 -33.43
C GLY A 223 16.17 57.62 -34.18
N ALA A 224 16.86 56.69 -33.51
CA ALA A 224 17.53 55.52 -34.11
C ALA A 224 16.79 54.20 -33.94
N ALA A 225 15.61 54.20 -33.27
CA ALA A 225 14.71 53.06 -33.12
C ALA A 225 13.25 53.49 -33.25
N SER A 226 12.39 52.59 -33.67
CA SER A 226 10.95 52.84 -33.81
C SER A 226 10.19 52.70 -32.48
N GLY A 227 9.01 53.33 -32.34
CA GLY A 227 8.11 53.05 -31.21
C GLY A 227 7.62 51.61 -31.18
N LEU A 228 7.59 50.92 -32.33
CA LEU A 228 7.28 49.49 -32.42
C LEU A 228 8.33 48.64 -31.68
N ASP A 229 9.62 48.96 -31.83
CA ASP A 229 10.71 48.20 -31.15
C ASP A 229 10.57 48.28 -29.61
N VAL A 230 10.21 49.49 -29.10
CA VAL A 230 9.96 49.70 -27.66
C VAL A 230 8.75 48.87 -27.20
N ALA A 231 7.64 48.94 -27.95
CA ALA A 231 6.42 48.19 -27.61
C ALA A 231 6.65 46.67 -27.63
N GLN A 232 7.36 46.16 -28.63
CA GLN A 232 7.72 44.73 -28.70
C GLN A 232 8.57 44.27 -27.50
N GLN A 233 9.60 45.03 -27.15
CA GLN A 233 10.43 44.68 -25.99
C GLN A 233 9.64 44.76 -24.69
N GLN A 234 8.72 45.68 -24.51
CA GLN A 234 7.82 45.76 -23.38
C GLN A 234 6.95 44.50 -23.26
N VAL A 235 6.37 44.02 -24.37
CA VAL A 235 5.56 42.79 -24.39
C VAL A 235 6.39 41.57 -23.92
N VAL A 236 7.63 41.42 -24.40
CA VAL A 236 8.50 40.31 -24.01
C VAL A 236 8.82 40.35 -22.50
N LEU A 237 9.11 41.58 -21.98
CA LEU A 237 9.38 41.75 -20.54
C LEU A 237 8.13 41.42 -19.69
N ASP A 238 6.96 41.92 -20.04
CA ASP A 238 5.72 41.69 -19.29
C ASP A 238 5.29 40.23 -19.35
N THR A 239 5.50 39.55 -20.49
CA THR A 239 5.32 38.10 -20.63
C THR A 239 6.25 37.32 -19.68
N SER A 240 7.51 37.75 -19.56
CA SER A 240 8.47 37.11 -18.65
C SER A 240 8.11 37.30 -17.18
N TYR A 241 7.55 38.46 -16.79
CA TYR A 241 7.01 38.65 -15.43
C TYR A 241 5.81 37.74 -15.15
N THR A 242 4.89 37.62 -16.11
CA THR A 242 3.75 36.69 -16.00
C THR A 242 4.24 35.26 -15.76
N GLN A 243 5.23 34.83 -16.54
CA GLN A 243 5.82 33.51 -16.41
C GLN A 243 6.49 33.29 -15.04
N LEU A 244 7.25 34.29 -14.55
CA LEU A 244 7.87 34.23 -13.22
C LEU A 244 6.82 34.00 -12.11
N ALA A 245 5.70 34.75 -12.19
CA ALA A 245 4.61 34.60 -11.22
C ALA A 245 3.97 33.20 -11.24
N LEU A 246 3.77 32.61 -12.43
CA LEU A 246 3.25 31.26 -12.58
C LEU A 246 4.22 30.19 -12.03
N LEU A 247 5.52 30.32 -12.29
CA LEU A 247 6.53 29.43 -11.75
C LEU A 247 6.63 29.53 -10.22
N GLN A 248 6.53 30.73 -9.65
CA GLN A 248 6.50 30.92 -8.21
C GLN A 248 5.27 30.28 -7.56
N GLN A 249 4.11 30.33 -8.24
CA GLN A 249 2.92 29.63 -7.80
C GLN A 249 3.14 28.11 -7.77
N GLN A 250 3.68 27.51 -8.82
CA GLN A 250 3.97 26.10 -8.90
C GLN A 250 4.99 25.67 -7.81
N ARG A 251 6.06 26.47 -7.64
CA ARG A 251 7.04 26.26 -6.58
C ARG A 251 6.39 26.19 -5.20
N SER A 252 5.46 27.12 -4.93
CA SER A 252 4.72 27.14 -3.65
C SER A 252 3.88 25.89 -3.47
N GLN A 253 3.26 25.34 -4.52
CA GLN A 253 2.49 24.10 -4.46
C GLN A 253 3.37 22.92 -4.07
N PHE A 254 4.54 22.74 -4.69
CA PHE A 254 5.47 21.66 -4.31
C PHE A 254 6.05 21.87 -2.90
N GLN A 255 6.32 23.11 -2.50
CA GLN A 255 6.72 23.39 -1.12
C GLN A 255 5.64 22.97 -0.10
N HIS A 256 4.37 23.23 -0.39
CA HIS A 256 3.26 22.83 0.45
C HIS A 256 3.09 21.30 0.47
N ALA A 257 3.27 20.61 -0.67
CA ALA A 257 3.24 19.15 -0.77
C ALA A 257 4.36 18.51 0.07
N LEU A 258 5.58 19.03 -0.04
CA LEU A 258 6.72 18.59 0.78
C LEU A 258 6.49 18.79 2.29
N ALA A 259 5.84 19.88 2.69
CA ALA A 259 5.45 20.09 4.08
C ALA A 259 4.49 19.01 4.57
N MET A 260 3.43 18.75 3.79
CA MET A 260 2.41 17.75 4.09
C MET A 260 3.01 16.35 4.18
N LEU A 261 3.88 15.97 3.25
CA LEU A 261 4.57 14.68 3.26
C LEU A 261 5.46 14.49 4.50
N GLN A 262 6.07 15.57 5.01
CA GLN A 262 6.84 15.59 6.25
C GLN A 262 5.96 15.67 7.52
N GLY A 263 4.63 15.70 7.40
CA GLY A 263 3.71 15.84 8.52
C GLY A 263 3.70 17.23 9.15
N LEU A 264 4.09 18.27 8.40
CA LEU A 264 4.14 19.65 8.87
C LEU A 264 2.99 20.48 8.28
N PRO A 265 2.44 21.44 9.03
CA PRO A 265 1.57 22.46 8.46
C PRO A 265 2.35 23.26 7.38
N PRO A 266 1.77 23.49 6.17
CA PRO A 266 2.47 24.19 5.09
C PRO A 266 3.01 25.58 5.48
N ALA A 267 2.30 26.30 6.37
CA ALA A 267 2.71 27.62 6.85
C ALA A 267 4.01 27.59 7.69
N ASN A 268 4.41 26.44 8.21
CA ASN A 268 5.59 26.29 9.08
C ASN A 268 6.81 25.74 8.35
N PHE A 269 6.72 25.59 7.01
CA PHE A 269 7.78 25.00 6.20
C PHE A 269 8.18 25.94 5.07
N VAL A 270 9.48 26.22 4.98
CA VAL A 270 10.08 26.98 3.90
C VAL A 270 11.27 26.17 3.38
N ALA A 271 11.20 25.75 2.12
CA ALA A 271 12.34 25.14 1.45
C ALA A 271 13.32 26.24 0.97
N PRO A 272 14.62 26.10 1.26
CA PRO A 272 15.62 27.05 0.74
C PRO A 272 15.61 27.01 -0.79
N VAL A 273 15.84 28.17 -1.42
CA VAL A 273 15.97 28.28 -2.88
C VAL A 273 17.33 27.72 -3.29
N ARG A 274 17.33 26.67 -4.11
CA ARG A 274 18.55 26.04 -4.63
C ARG A 274 18.24 25.37 -5.97
N GLY A 275 19.04 25.66 -6.99
CA GLY A 275 18.91 25.01 -8.29
C GLY A 275 19.20 23.51 -8.27
N LEU A 276 18.83 22.82 -9.32
CA LEU A 276 19.09 21.40 -9.54
C LEU A 276 20.45 21.21 -10.22
N ASP A 277 21.48 20.92 -9.41
CA ASP A 277 22.84 20.68 -9.89
C ASP A 277 23.19 19.17 -9.99
N ALA A 278 22.29 18.30 -9.51
CA ALA A 278 22.51 16.87 -9.48
C ALA A 278 22.27 16.22 -10.84
N GLN A 279 23.02 15.14 -11.12
CA GLN A 279 22.78 14.27 -12.27
C GLN A 279 22.11 12.98 -11.80
N PRO A 280 21.27 12.33 -12.65
CA PRO A 280 20.68 11.04 -12.33
C PRO A 280 21.75 10.01 -11.96
N PRO A 281 21.58 9.29 -10.83
CA PRO A 281 22.54 8.26 -10.43
C PRO A 281 22.47 7.06 -11.36
N MET A 282 23.59 6.35 -11.54
CA MET A 282 23.59 5.06 -12.21
C MET A 282 23.05 3.99 -11.27
N LEU A 283 21.89 3.43 -11.59
CA LEU A 283 21.23 2.43 -10.77
C LEU A 283 21.56 1.02 -11.25
N PRO A 284 21.85 0.06 -10.34
CA PRO A 284 22.01 -1.34 -10.71
C PRO A 284 20.66 -1.95 -11.09
N LEU A 285 20.59 -2.63 -12.25
CA LEU A 285 19.38 -3.33 -12.69
C LEU A 285 19.37 -4.75 -12.17
N ILE A 286 18.27 -5.12 -11.55
CA ILE A 286 17.97 -6.50 -11.15
C ILE A 286 17.29 -7.24 -12.30
N VAL A 287 17.47 -8.58 -12.36
CA VAL A 287 16.75 -9.39 -13.35
C VAL A 287 15.25 -9.41 -13.07
N PRO A 288 14.39 -9.52 -14.12
CA PRO A 288 12.92 -9.45 -13.95
C PRO A 288 12.36 -10.45 -12.94
N SER A 289 12.95 -11.64 -12.81
CA SER A 289 12.51 -12.66 -11.84
C SER A 289 12.71 -12.25 -10.38
N GLU A 290 13.76 -11.48 -10.06
CA GLU A 290 14.01 -10.97 -8.69
C GLU A 290 13.02 -9.87 -8.29
N LEU A 291 12.49 -9.13 -9.26
CA LEU A 291 11.50 -8.08 -9.00
C LEU A 291 10.29 -8.60 -8.22
N LEU A 292 9.87 -9.85 -8.52
CA LEU A 292 8.75 -10.53 -7.84
C LEU A 292 8.99 -10.77 -6.34
N GLN A 293 10.22 -10.62 -5.85
CA GLN A 293 10.58 -10.80 -4.44
C GLN A 293 10.92 -9.47 -3.76
N ARG A 294 11.24 -8.43 -4.54
CA ARG A 294 11.72 -7.15 -4.02
C ARG A 294 10.66 -6.06 -3.92
N ARG A 295 9.46 -6.28 -4.49
CA ARG A 295 8.37 -5.30 -4.43
C ARG A 295 7.36 -5.63 -3.34
N PRO A 296 7.08 -4.68 -2.43
CA PRO A 296 6.13 -4.91 -1.35
C PRO A 296 4.68 -5.03 -1.84
N ASP A 297 4.26 -4.33 -2.90
CA ASP A 297 2.92 -4.45 -3.49
C ASP A 297 2.65 -5.84 -4.08
N ILE A 298 3.65 -6.43 -4.77
CA ILE A 298 3.56 -7.80 -5.28
C ILE A 298 3.48 -8.81 -4.12
N ALA A 299 4.23 -8.58 -3.05
CA ALA A 299 4.19 -9.42 -1.87
C ALA A 299 2.84 -9.34 -1.14
N THR A 300 2.24 -8.14 -1.05
CA THR A 300 0.88 -7.95 -0.52
C THR A 300 -0.12 -8.77 -1.32
N ALA A 301 -0.17 -8.61 -2.63
CA ALA A 301 -1.11 -9.34 -3.51
C ALA A 301 -0.90 -10.87 -3.45
N GLU A 302 0.34 -11.33 -3.31
CA GLU A 302 0.67 -12.74 -3.16
C GLU A 302 0.15 -13.29 -1.81
N ARG A 303 0.32 -12.55 -0.70
CA ARG A 303 -0.19 -12.94 0.61
C ARG A 303 -1.72 -12.90 0.68
N ASP A 304 -2.36 -11.95 0.00
CA ASP A 304 -3.83 -11.93 -0.15
C ASP A 304 -4.35 -13.15 -0.92
N THR A 305 -3.62 -13.59 -1.93
CA THR A 305 -3.91 -14.84 -2.66
C THR A 305 -3.79 -16.06 -1.73
N ALA A 306 -2.78 -16.09 -0.87
CA ALA A 306 -2.61 -17.13 0.13
C ALA A 306 -3.76 -17.14 1.16
N ALA A 307 -4.19 -15.96 1.61
CA ALA A 307 -5.35 -15.82 2.50
C ALA A 307 -6.65 -16.31 1.84
N ALA A 308 -6.87 -15.94 0.59
CA ALA A 308 -8.03 -16.40 -0.19
C ALA A 308 -8.03 -17.93 -0.39
N ASN A 309 -6.87 -18.53 -0.63
CA ASN A 309 -6.73 -19.99 -0.69
C ASN A 309 -7.10 -20.67 0.64
N ALA A 310 -6.64 -20.15 1.77
CA ALA A 310 -6.99 -20.66 3.08
C ALA A 310 -8.50 -20.56 3.37
N ARG A 311 -9.16 -19.48 2.92
CA ARG A 311 -10.64 -19.33 3.03
C ARG A 311 -11.42 -20.40 2.27
N ILE A 312 -10.88 -20.95 1.17
CA ILE A 312 -11.48 -22.14 0.51
C ILE A 312 -11.48 -23.32 1.47
N GLY A 313 -10.39 -23.52 2.23
CA GLY A 313 -10.31 -24.56 3.26
C GLY A 313 -11.39 -24.41 4.34
N VAL A 314 -11.61 -23.16 4.81
CA VAL A 314 -12.69 -22.84 5.77
C VAL A 314 -14.07 -23.18 5.20
N ALA A 315 -14.36 -22.73 3.98
CA ALA A 315 -15.65 -22.98 3.32
C ALA A 315 -15.88 -24.47 3.02
N ARG A 316 -14.82 -25.21 2.69
CA ARG A 316 -14.87 -26.65 2.50
C ARG A 316 -15.15 -27.38 3.81
N ALA A 317 -14.52 -26.99 4.91
CA ALA A 317 -14.75 -27.56 6.23
C ALA A 317 -16.22 -27.43 6.67
N ALA A 318 -16.93 -26.38 6.25
CA ALA A 318 -18.35 -26.18 6.52
C ALA A 318 -19.29 -27.19 5.82
N LEU A 319 -18.77 -28.03 4.93
CA LEU A 319 -19.51 -29.15 4.32
C LEU A 319 -19.45 -30.43 5.17
N TYR A 320 -18.70 -30.44 6.25
CA TYR A 320 -18.51 -31.57 7.15
C TYR A 320 -19.10 -31.28 8.52
N PRO A 321 -19.37 -32.31 9.35
CA PRO A 321 -19.87 -32.14 10.71
C PRO A 321 -18.92 -31.30 11.56
N SER A 322 -19.45 -30.35 12.34
CA SER A 322 -18.70 -29.70 13.43
C SER A 322 -18.78 -30.51 14.69
N ILE A 323 -17.67 -30.63 15.41
CA ILE A 323 -17.55 -31.37 16.64
C ILE A 323 -17.25 -30.39 17.77
N GLY A 324 -18.21 -30.26 18.71
CA GLY A 324 -18.08 -29.40 19.89
C GLY A 324 -17.90 -30.21 21.16
N LEU A 325 -16.95 -29.82 22.01
CA LEU A 325 -16.85 -30.25 23.39
C LEU A 325 -17.39 -29.11 24.25
N GLY A 326 -18.48 -29.39 24.97
CA GLY A 326 -19.09 -28.44 25.90
C GLY A 326 -19.07 -28.99 27.33
N GLY A 327 -18.86 -28.11 28.28
CA GLY A 327 -18.95 -28.43 29.71
C GLY A 327 -19.58 -27.30 30.48
N SER A 328 -20.29 -27.62 31.53
CA SER A 328 -20.73 -26.63 32.51
C SER A 328 -20.58 -27.18 33.91
N GLY A 329 -20.28 -26.32 34.86
CA GLY A 329 -20.22 -26.67 36.25
C GLY A 329 -20.33 -25.42 37.12
N GLY A 330 -20.81 -25.57 38.33
CA GLY A 330 -21.01 -24.42 39.18
C GLY A 330 -21.93 -24.72 40.36
N VAL A 331 -22.61 -23.67 40.79
CA VAL A 331 -23.59 -23.77 41.88
C VAL A 331 -24.92 -23.19 41.43
N ASP A 332 -26.01 -23.88 41.84
CA ASP A 332 -27.38 -23.51 41.54
C ASP A 332 -28.26 -23.71 42.76
N SER A 333 -29.07 -22.72 43.14
CA SER A 333 -29.93 -22.78 44.28
C SER A 333 -31.14 -21.84 44.20
N GLN A 334 -32.26 -22.27 44.78
CA GLN A 334 -33.46 -21.43 44.96
C GLN A 334 -33.27 -20.34 46.00
N ALA A 335 -32.30 -20.47 46.88
CA ALA A 335 -32.02 -19.51 47.97
C ALA A 335 -30.53 -19.14 48.00
N ILE A 336 -30.23 -17.87 48.03
CA ILE A 336 -28.86 -17.36 48.05
C ILE A 336 -28.05 -17.87 49.27
N SER A 337 -28.74 -18.07 50.40
CA SER A 337 -28.12 -18.59 51.62
C SER A 337 -27.65 -20.08 51.52
N LYS A 338 -28.13 -20.81 50.51
CA LYS A 338 -27.80 -22.23 50.28
C LYS A 338 -26.91 -22.43 49.05
N LEU A 339 -26.59 -21.33 48.34
CA LEU A 339 -25.90 -21.38 47.04
C LEU A 339 -24.57 -22.15 47.10
N PHE A 340 -23.82 -22.02 48.16
CA PHE A 340 -22.52 -22.65 48.34
C PHE A 340 -22.55 -23.97 49.15
N ASN A 341 -23.74 -24.54 49.37
CA ASN A 341 -23.88 -25.83 50.00
C ASN A 341 -23.57 -26.97 49.01
N ALA A 342 -23.06 -28.09 49.47
CA ALA A 342 -22.71 -29.24 48.64
C ALA A 342 -23.85 -29.71 47.70
N PRO A 343 -25.15 -29.73 48.09
CA PRO A 343 -26.23 -30.08 47.18
C PRO A 343 -26.51 -29.13 46.04
N SER A 344 -25.95 -27.87 46.09
CA SER A 344 -26.11 -26.88 45.05
C SER A 344 -25.08 -27.02 43.91
N PHE A 345 -24.07 -27.87 44.09
CA PHE A 345 -23.06 -28.11 43.06
C PHE A 345 -23.61 -28.94 41.92
N PHE A 346 -23.38 -28.49 40.69
CA PHE A 346 -23.74 -29.23 39.47
C PHE A 346 -22.58 -29.25 38.48
N TRP A 347 -22.57 -30.22 37.59
CA TRP A 347 -21.66 -30.27 36.45
C TRP A 347 -22.29 -31.09 35.31
N SER A 348 -21.85 -30.73 34.07
CA SER A 348 -22.17 -31.52 32.87
C SER A 348 -20.95 -31.46 31.92
N LEU A 349 -20.71 -32.53 31.20
CA LEU A 349 -19.70 -32.60 30.14
C LEU A 349 -20.35 -33.36 28.97
N GLY A 350 -20.24 -32.77 27.77
CA GLY A 350 -20.88 -33.35 26.60
C GLY A 350 -20.06 -33.15 25.33
N LEU A 351 -20.19 -34.09 24.43
CA LEU A 351 -19.71 -34.01 23.05
C LEU A 351 -20.93 -33.81 22.13
N SER A 352 -20.86 -32.79 21.29
CA SER A 352 -21.89 -32.51 20.29
C SER A 352 -21.30 -32.69 18.88
N VAL A 353 -22.09 -33.32 17.99
CA VAL A 353 -21.78 -33.41 16.56
C VAL A 353 -22.94 -32.80 15.83
N LEU A 354 -22.69 -31.75 15.04
CA LEU A 354 -23.72 -31.04 14.28
C LEU A 354 -23.35 -31.05 12.80
N GLU A 355 -24.21 -31.66 11.98
CA GLU A 355 -24.12 -31.65 10.52
C GLU A 355 -25.37 -31.01 9.92
N PRO A 356 -25.24 -29.99 9.03
CA PRO A 356 -26.36 -29.38 8.34
C PRO A 356 -26.84 -30.28 7.20
N VAL A 357 -27.83 -31.19 7.44
CA VAL A 357 -28.34 -32.12 6.44
C VAL A 357 -29.07 -31.42 5.30
N ILE A 358 -29.83 -30.37 5.58
CA ILE A 358 -30.50 -29.51 4.59
C ILE A 358 -30.21 -28.05 4.89
N ALA A 359 -29.45 -27.42 4.03
CA ALA A 359 -29.08 -26.01 4.15
C ALA A 359 -29.45 -25.16 2.90
N GLY A 360 -30.33 -25.65 2.05
CA GLY A 360 -30.80 -24.95 0.84
C GLY A 360 -29.67 -24.56 -0.13
N GLY A 361 -28.62 -25.37 -0.19
CA GLY A 361 -27.45 -25.09 -1.06
C GLY A 361 -26.43 -24.09 -0.49
N ARG A 362 -26.69 -23.45 0.69
CA ARG A 362 -25.86 -22.40 1.29
C ARG A 362 -24.37 -22.75 1.36
N ASN A 363 -24.00 -23.90 1.89
CA ASN A 363 -22.61 -24.28 2.10
C ASN A 363 -21.85 -24.50 0.78
N ARG A 364 -22.56 -25.02 -0.27
CA ARG A 364 -21.98 -25.14 -1.62
C ARG A 364 -21.75 -23.78 -2.26
N ALA A 365 -22.73 -22.88 -2.20
CA ALA A 365 -22.61 -21.51 -2.68
C ALA A 365 -21.48 -20.75 -1.95
N GLN A 366 -21.30 -20.98 -0.64
CA GLN A 366 -20.19 -20.41 0.12
C GLN A 366 -18.83 -20.93 -0.37
N LEU A 367 -18.71 -22.19 -0.75
CA LEU A 367 -17.49 -22.75 -1.33
C LEU A 367 -17.23 -22.17 -2.74
N GLU A 368 -18.26 -22.03 -3.57
CA GLU A 368 -18.16 -21.39 -4.89
C GLU A 368 -17.74 -19.92 -4.75
N PHE A 369 -18.30 -19.18 -3.80
CA PHE A 369 -17.91 -17.82 -3.47
C PHE A 369 -16.42 -17.73 -3.09
N ALA A 370 -15.95 -18.62 -2.19
CA ALA A 370 -14.54 -18.62 -1.79
C ALA A 370 -13.60 -18.98 -2.96
N ARG A 371 -14.02 -19.88 -3.87
CA ARG A 371 -13.24 -20.21 -5.08
C ARG A 371 -13.16 -19.02 -6.05
N ALA A 372 -14.27 -18.33 -6.26
CA ALA A 372 -14.28 -17.12 -7.09
C ALA A 372 -13.38 -16.03 -6.51
N GLY A 373 -13.42 -15.80 -5.20
CA GLY A 373 -12.54 -14.87 -4.51
C GLY A 373 -11.04 -15.23 -4.62
N TYR A 374 -10.71 -16.53 -4.64
CA TYR A 374 -9.33 -16.95 -4.92
C TYR A 374 -8.91 -16.66 -6.38
N GLN A 375 -9.81 -16.89 -7.35
CA GLN A 375 -9.52 -16.57 -8.75
C GLN A 375 -9.32 -15.07 -8.96
N GLU A 376 -10.13 -14.24 -8.32
CA GLU A 376 -9.96 -12.78 -8.28
C GLU A 376 -8.60 -12.40 -7.71
N ALA A 377 -8.22 -12.93 -6.55
CA ALA A 377 -6.93 -12.65 -5.93
C ALA A 377 -5.75 -13.06 -6.83
N VAL A 378 -5.84 -14.20 -7.53
CA VAL A 378 -4.83 -14.64 -8.52
C VAL A 378 -4.74 -13.67 -9.69
N ALA A 379 -5.86 -13.16 -10.20
CA ALA A 379 -5.87 -12.18 -11.28
C ALA A 379 -5.22 -10.86 -10.84
N ASN A 380 -5.57 -10.35 -9.67
CA ASN A 380 -4.99 -9.14 -9.09
C ASN A 380 -3.48 -9.28 -8.85
N TYR A 381 -3.02 -10.43 -8.36
CA TYR A 381 -1.59 -10.71 -8.21
C TYR A 381 -0.85 -10.65 -9.56
N ARG A 382 -1.41 -11.24 -10.62
CA ARG A 382 -0.83 -11.22 -11.96
C ARG A 382 -0.80 -9.81 -12.53
N GLU A 383 -1.88 -9.05 -12.39
CA GLU A 383 -1.96 -7.66 -12.82
C GLU A 383 -0.92 -6.79 -12.13
N THR A 384 -0.77 -6.91 -10.80
CA THR A 384 0.25 -6.19 -10.03
C THR A 384 1.65 -6.51 -10.54
N ALA A 385 1.93 -7.78 -10.85
CA ALA A 385 3.24 -8.18 -11.40
C ALA A 385 3.47 -7.61 -12.81
N LEU A 386 2.47 -7.64 -13.70
CA LEU A 386 2.57 -7.05 -15.04
C LEU A 386 2.76 -5.54 -15.00
N THR A 387 2.02 -4.85 -14.13
CA THR A 387 2.19 -3.41 -13.89
C THR A 387 3.59 -3.08 -13.38
N ALA A 388 4.16 -3.94 -12.53
CA ALA A 388 5.52 -3.77 -12.07
C ALA A 388 6.56 -3.88 -13.20
N PHE A 389 6.42 -4.85 -14.10
CA PHE A 389 7.29 -4.97 -15.28
C PHE A 389 7.14 -3.75 -16.20
N GLN A 390 5.91 -3.31 -16.47
CA GLN A 390 5.64 -2.10 -17.26
C GLN A 390 6.36 -0.88 -16.65
N GLN A 391 6.21 -0.64 -15.35
CA GLN A 391 6.83 0.52 -14.68
C GLN A 391 8.35 0.54 -14.81
N VAL A 392 9.01 -0.63 -14.75
CA VAL A 392 10.47 -0.71 -14.95
C VAL A 392 10.83 -0.41 -16.39
N GLU A 393 10.16 -1.01 -17.37
CA GLU A 393 10.41 -0.76 -18.79
C GLU A 393 10.18 0.70 -19.17
N ASP A 394 9.07 1.30 -18.69
CA ASP A 394 8.75 2.71 -18.93
C ASP A 394 9.83 3.63 -18.36
N ALA A 395 10.30 3.35 -17.13
CA ALA A 395 11.34 4.14 -16.50
C ALA A 395 12.71 4.00 -17.22
N LEU A 396 13.07 2.79 -17.65
CA LEU A 396 14.32 2.53 -18.40
C LEU A 396 14.30 3.21 -19.77
N SER A 397 13.23 3.03 -20.53
CA SER A 397 13.02 3.67 -21.83
C SER A 397 13.01 5.20 -21.68
N GLY A 398 12.31 5.70 -20.64
CA GLY A 398 12.25 7.12 -20.31
C GLY A 398 13.65 7.70 -20.05
N LEU A 399 14.45 7.08 -19.17
CA LEU A 399 15.80 7.57 -18.86
C LEU A 399 16.73 7.60 -20.08
N ASN A 400 16.67 6.58 -20.94
CA ASN A 400 17.47 6.55 -22.18
C ASN A 400 17.07 7.69 -23.14
N THR A 401 15.77 7.83 -23.37
CA THR A 401 15.25 8.84 -24.29
C THR A 401 15.50 10.26 -23.77
N LEU A 402 15.26 10.49 -22.47
CA LEU A 402 15.52 11.78 -21.83
C LEU A 402 17.01 12.13 -21.81
N ALA A 403 17.91 11.14 -21.69
CA ALA A 403 19.35 11.40 -21.77
C ALA A 403 19.75 11.94 -23.15
N ALA A 404 19.30 11.28 -24.24
CA ALA A 404 19.56 11.73 -25.62
C ALA A 404 18.92 13.10 -25.90
N ALA A 405 17.69 13.35 -25.39
CA ALA A 405 17.02 14.63 -25.51
C ALA A 405 17.79 15.76 -24.78
N TYR A 406 18.26 15.47 -23.56
CA TYR A 406 19.04 16.41 -22.76
C TYR A 406 20.36 16.81 -23.45
N GLU A 407 21.10 15.85 -24.00
CA GLU A 407 22.32 16.13 -24.76
C GLU A 407 22.07 17.00 -25.99
N SER A 408 20.96 16.74 -26.71
CA SER A 408 20.57 17.58 -27.86
C SER A 408 20.17 18.97 -27.44
N GLN A 409 19.44 19.08 -26.31
CA GLN A 409 19.02 20.37 -25.76
C GLN A 409 20.21 21.20 -25.25
N GLN A 410 21.25 20.57 -24.66
CA GLN A 410 22.47 21.26 -24.30
C GLN A 410 23.15 21.96 -25.50
N ARG A 411 23.21 21.26 -26.64
CA ARG A 411 23.74 21.86 -27.87
C ARG A 411 22.87 23.03 -28.36
N ALA A 412 21.53 22.85 -28.32
CA ALA A 412 20.59 23.88 -28.69
C ALA A 412 20.69 25.15 -27.82
N VAL A 413 20.96 24.98 -26.51
CA VAL A 413 21.22 26.14 -25.62
C VAL A 413 22.48 26.89 -26.02
N VAL A 414 23.58 26.20 -26.26
CA VAL A 414 24.84 26.83 -26.70
C VAL A 414 24.64 27.58 -28.03
N ASP A 415 23.99 26.95 -29.01
CA ASP A 415 23.76 27.53 -30.32
C ASP A 415 22.81 28.74 -30.26
N SER A 416 21.75 28.67 -29.42
CA SER A 416 20.80 29.79 -29.24
C SER A 416 21.45 31.00 -28.53
N GLN A 417 22.29 30.75 -27.51
CA GLN A 417 23.07 31.81 -26.87
C GLN A 417 23.99 32.48 -27.88
N ARG A 418 24.66 31.72 -28.73
CA ARG A 418 25.50 32.25 -29.79
C ARG A 418 24.72 33.05 -30.81
N SER A 419 23.53 32.55 -31.19
CA SER A 419 22.61 33.30 -32.09
C SER A 419 22.18 34.62 -31.51
N LEU A 420 21.84 34.67 -30.22
CA LEU A 420 21.49 35.89 -29.49
C LEU A 420 22.65 36.90 -29.48
N GLU A 421 23.89 36.47 -29.21
CA GLU A 421 25.06 37.34 -29.27
C GLU A 421 25.22 37.97 -30.67
N LEU A 422 25.12 37.17 -31.74
CA LEU A 422 25.26 37.64 -33.11
C LEU A 422 24.10 38.58 -33.53
N ALA A 423 22.87 38.28 -33.13
CA ALA A 423 21.71 39.15 -33.38
C ALA A 423 21.87 40.51 -32.73
N ASN A 424 22.34 40.56 -31.47
CA ASN A 424 22.65 41.81 -30.77
C ASN A 424 23.75 42.62 -31.48
N ALA A 425 24.87 41.99 -31.88
CA ALA A 425 25.98 42.63 -32.56
C ALA A 425 25.51 43.22 -33.91
N ARG A 426 24.73 42.46 -34.69
CA ARG A 426 24.20 42.91 -35.98
C ARG A 426 23.17 44.05 -35.85
N TYR A 427 22.30 43.98 -34.83
CA TYR A 427 21.34 45.06 -34.56
C TYR A 427 22.06 46.36 -34.15
N THR A 428 23.06 46.25 -33.32
CA THR A 428 23.87 47.39 -32.90
C THR A 428 24.58 48.06 -34.11
N GLY A 429 25.04 47.22 -35.07
CA GLY A 429 25.61 47.65 -36.34
C GLY A 429 24.59 48.11 -37.39
N GLY A 430 23.30 48.10 -37.12
CA GLY A 430 22.22 48.49 -38.05
C GLY A 430 21.97 47.54 -39.22
N LEU A 431 22.38 46.27 -39.12
CA LEU A 431 22.31 45.27 -40.18
C LEU A 431 21.05 44.41 -40.15
N VAL A 432 20.33 44.40 -39.04
CA VAL A 432 19.11 43.62 -38.83
C VAL A 432 18.07 44.42 -38.04
N THR A 433 16.81 43.95 -38.05
CA THR A 433 15.71 44.56 -37.30
C THR A 433 15.78 44.16 -35.81
N TYR A 434 15.10 44.89 -34.93
CA TYR A 434 14.99 44.52 -33.53
C TYR A 434 14.24 43.21 -33.30
N LEU A 435 13.32 42.87 -34.21
CA LEU A 435 12.57 41.62 -34.20
C LEU A 435 13.52 40.38 -34.19
N ASP A 436 14.63 40.46 -34.91
CA ASP A 436 15.64 39.39 -34.94
C ASP A 436 16.25 39.16 -33.52
N VAL A 437 16.48 40.25 -32.77
CA VAL A 437 16.95 40.17 -31.39
C VAL A 437 15.93 39.58 -30.47
N ILE A 438 14.64 39.99 -30.57
CA ILE A 438 13.54 39.46 -29.77
C ILE A 438 13.40 37.97 -30.01
N THR A 439 13.36 37.55 -31.29
CA THR A 439 13.26 36.12 -31.64
C THR A 439 14.39 35.27 -31.04
N ALA A 440 15.64 35.80 -31.08
CA ALA A 440 16.77 35.11 -30.50
C ALA A 440 16.71 35.08 -28.95
N GLN A 441 16.19 36.15 -28.30
CA GLN A 441 15.97 36.17 -26.84
C GLN A 441 14.93 35.10 -26.40
N GLU A 442 13.76 35.07 -27.06
CA GLU A 442 12.70 34.11 -26.75
C GLU A 442 13.17 32.68 -26.98
N GLN A 443 13.89 32.41 -28.07
CA GLN A 443 14.43 31.10 -28.37
C GLN A 443 15.47 30.66 -27.33
N THR A 444 16.34 31.56 -26.89
CA THR A 444 17.35 31.26 -25.85
C THR A 444 16.66 30.93 -24.51
N LEU A 445 15.72 31.78 -24.08
CA LEU A 445 14.95 31.54 -22.86
C LEU A 445 14.19 30.21 -22.92
N SER A 446 13.53 29.93 -24.05
CA SER A 446 12.81 28.66 -24.26
C SER A 446 13.73 27.45 -24.14
N ASN A 447 14.93 27.51 -24.78
CA ASN A 447 15.89 26.41 -24.75
C ASN A 447 16.49 26.21 -23.35
N GLU A 448 16.85 27.26 -22.63
CA GLU A 448 17.40 27.18 -21.26
C GLU A 448 16.35 26.58 -20.29
N ARG A 449 15.08 26.98 -20.41
CA ARG A 449 13.98 26.40 -19.61
C ARG A 449 13.79 24.91 -19.91
N GLN A 450 13.72 24.56 -21.22
CA GLN A 450 13.55 23.17 -21.64
C GLN A 450 14.70 22.27 -21.15
N GLN A 451 15.91 22.78 -21.08
CA GLN A 451 17.05 22.06 -20.52
C GLN A 451 16.84 21.72 -19.04
N ASN A 452 16.38 22.68 -18.21
CA ASN A 452 16.08 22.47 -16.80
C ASN A 452 14.93 21.45 -16.62
N GLN A 453 13.85 21.58 -17.42
CA GLN A 453 12.72 20.64 -17.40
C GLN A 453 13.16 19.21 -17.73
N LEU A 454 14.02 19.03 -18.75
CA LEU A 454 14.56 17.71 -19.09
C LEU A 454 15.41 17.13 -17.97
N LEU A 455 16.21 17.96 -17.29
CA LEU A 455 16.99 17.50 -16.13
C LEU A 455 16.06 17.08 -14.96
N GLY A 456 15.05 17.87 -14.65
CA GLY A 456 14.03 17.55 -13.65
C GLY A 456 13.31 16.23 -13.97
N GLN A 457 12.88 16.06 -15.24
CA GLN A 457 12.26 14.81 -15.70
C GLN A 457 13.18 13.60 -15.57
N ARG A 458 14.47 13.75 -15.86
CA ARG A 458 15.45 12.67 -15.67
C ARG A 458 15.60 12.29 -14.20
N MET A 459 15.62 13.26 -13.29
CA MET A 459 15.69 13.00 -11.85
C MET A 459 14.43 12.29 -11.33
N THR A 460 13.24 12.79 -11.68
CA THR A 460 11.98 12.16 -11.27
C THR A 460 11.82 10.76 -11.87
N THR A 461 12.22 10.54 -13.12
CA THR A 461 12.21 9.20 -13.74
C THR A 461 13.18 8.25 -13.03
N SER A 462 14.33 8.74 -12.54
CA SER A 462 15.25 7.94 -11.72
C SER A 462 14.62 7.53 -10.39
N VAL A 463 13.87 8.40 -9.74
CA VAL A 463 13.09 8.08 -8.53
C VAL A 463 12.05 7.00 -8.85
N LEU A 464 11.32 7.15 -9.97
CA LEU A 464 10.33 6.17 -10.41
C LEU A 464 10.96 4.79 -10.70
N LEU A 465 12.17 4.76 -11.26
CA LEU A 465 12.89 3.51 -11.47
C LEU A 465 13.24 2.84 -10.13
N VAL A 466 13.77 3.58 -9.15
CA VAL A 466 14.07 3.03 -7.82
C VAL A 466 12.80 2.48 -7.15
N LYS A 467 11.69 3.23 -7.22
CA LYS A 467 10.38 2.78 -6.75
C LYS A 467 9.94 1.49 -7.46
N ALA A 468 10.05 1.45 -8.79
CA ALA A 468 9.67 0.28 -9.59
C ALA A 468 10.52 -0.96 -9.28
N LEU A 469 11.79 -0.76 -8.87
CA LEU A 469 12.69 -1.82 -8.40
C LEU A 469 12.43 -2.25 -6.95
N GLY A 470 11.49 -1.60 -6.22
CA GLY A 470 11.08 -1.96 -4.87
C GLY A 470 11.84 -1.27 -3.75
N GLY A 471 12.62 -0.20 -4.01
CA GLY A 471 13.27 0.63 -2.98
C GLY A 471 14.21 -0.12 -2.02
N GLY A 472 14.79 -1.25 -2.44
CA GLY A 472 15.67 -2.06 -1.61
C GLY A 472 14.97 -3.00 -0.61
N TRP A 473 13.64 -3.15 -0.65
CA TRP A 473 12.90 -4.09 0.17
C TRP A 473 13.07 -5.56 -0.30
N ASP A 474 12.78 -6.52 0.62
CA ASP A 474 12.89 -7.95 0.36
C ASP A 474 11.81 -8.72 1.16
N SER A 475 11.12 -9.64 0.49
CA SER A 475 10.06 -10.47 1.06
C SER A 475 10.54 -11.55 2.05
N ALA A 476 11.84 -11.79 2.19
CA ALA A 476 12.39 -12.82 3.08
C ALA A 476 11.99 -12.61 4.56
N SER A 477 11.78 -11.36 4.96
CA SER A 477 11.34 -11.01 6.32
C SER A 477 9.92 -11.47 6.65
N LEU A 478 9.05 -11.69 5.65
CA LEU A 478 7.65 -12.07 5.85
C LEU A 478 7.47 -13.49 6.39
N ALA A 479 8.40 -14.40 6.08
CA ALA A 479 8.31 -15.79 6.51
C ALA A 479 8.35 -15.95 8.04
N ALA A 480 8.95 -15.01 8.76
CA ALA A 480 9.03 -15.00 10.23
C ALA A 480 7.77 -14.38 10.89
N VAL A 481 6.89 -13.74 10.09
CA VAL A 481 5.71 -13.04 10.60
C VAL A 481 4.54 -14.02 10.67
N GLY A 482 3.98 -14.18 11.86
CA GLY A 482 2.79 -14.98 12.11
C GLY A 482 2.53 -15.11 13.60
N VAL A 483 1.26 -15.26 13.96
CA VAL A 483 0.87 -15.56 15.34
C VAL A 483 1.01 -17.07 15.53
N LYS A 484 1.97 -17.48 16.37
CA LYS A 484 2.07 -18.85 16.83
C LYS A 484 1.21 -18.99 18.08
N PRO A 485 0.28 -19.95 18.11
CA PRO A 485 -0.51 -20.18 19.29
C PRO A 485 0.41 -20.57 20.46
N SER A 486 0.28 -19.90 21.60
CA SER A 486 1.03 -20.19 22.83
C SER A 486 0.06 -20.31 23.99
N LEU A 487 -0.01 -21.50 24.61
CA LEU A 487 -0.83 -21.74 25.79
C LEU A 487 -0.49 -20.78 26.94
N LYS A 488 0.74 -20.31 27.05
CA LYS A 488 1.15 -19.35 28.08
C LYS A 488 0.50 -17.97 27.92
N GLN A 489 0.20 -17.55 26.69
CA GLN A 489 -0.48 -16.26 26.44
C GLN A 489 -2.00 -16.35 26.62
N ALA A 490 -2.59 -17.55 26.49
CA ALA A 490 -4.02 -17.76 26.72
C ALA A 490 -4.41 -17.76 28.21
N ILE A 491 -3.44 -17.99 29.11
CA ILE A 491 -3.67 -18.09 30.57
C ILE A 491 -3.40 -16.75 31.29
N GLN A 492 -2.81 -15.76 30.61
CA GLN A 492 -2.43 -14.44 31.20
C GLN A 492 -3.48 -13.34 30.99
N GLN A 493 -4.66 -13.66 30.48
CA GLN A 493 -5.83 -12.77 30.42
C GLN A 493 -6.86 -13.19 31.49
#